data_ac432e23678e867160f6f00ceb2c8abb
#
_entry.id   ac432e23678e867160f6f00ceb2c8abb
#
_cell.length_a   1.000
_cell.length_b   1.000
_cell.length_c   1.000
_cell.angle_alpha   90.00
_cell.angle_beta   90.00
_cell.angle_gamma   90.00
#
_symmetry.space_group_name_H-M   'P 1'
#
loop_
_entity.id
_entity.type
_entity.pdbx_description
1 polymer ?
#
loop_
_entity_poly.entity_id
_entity_poly.type
_entity_poly.pdbx_seq_one_letter_code
_entity_poly.pdbx_strand_id
1 'polypeptide(L)'
;MKRWIAALLCALLMMLAAVPGLGETIAVYASEHPVSEDGWYDTMEEVCVYLDAYGALPGNFITKNEAKRLGWVSSQGNLWQVAKGKSIGGDRFGNYEGLLPEAQGRRYTECDIGFDGGYRGSERVIFSNDGLLFYTQDHYATFDEVQVVWDEAQAGAAQDDGLGIDELLSILFSW
;
A
#
# COMPACT_ATOMS: atom_id res chain seq x y z
N MET A 1 -13.43 -42.30 5.57
CA MET A 1 -13.81 -41.08 6.30
C MET A 1 -12.78 -39.94 6.15
N LYS A 2 -11.49 -40.14 6.40
CA LYS A 2 -10.46 -39.05 6.31
C LYS A 2 -10.34 -38.37 4.93
N ARG A 3 -10.56 -39.07 3.82
CA ARG A 3 -10.45 -38.52 2.45
C ARG A 3 -11.59 -37.60 2.06
N TRP A 4 -12.78 -37.77 2.65
CA TRP A 4 -13.95 -36.92 2.40
C TRP A 4 -13.92 -35.61 3.20
N ILE A 5 -13.28 -35.63 4.40
CA ILE A 5 -13.09 -34.44 5.24
C ILE A 5 -12.10 -33.49 4.57
N ALA A 6 -11.02 -34.00 3.93
CA ALA A 6 -10.06 -33.18 3.19
C ALA A 6 -10.70 -32.51 1.96
N ALA A 7 -11.56 -33.23 1.23
CA ALA A 7 -12.30 -32.66 0.09
C ALA A 7 -13.31 -31.59 0.50
N LEU A 8 -13.97 -31.74 1.65
CA LEU A 8 -14.88 -30.75 2.22
C LEU A 8 -14.15 -29.52 2.73
N LEU A 9 -12.94 -29.66 3.32
CA LEU A 9 -12.10 -28.54 3.72
C LEU A 9 -11.58 -27.75 2.51
N CYS A 10 -11.16 -28.42 1.44
CA CYS A 10 -10.76 -27.75 0.20
C CYS A 10 -11.94 -27.02 -0.48
N ALA A 11 -13.15 -27.58 -0.45
CA ALA A 11 -14.34 -26.92 -0.98
C ALA A 11 -14.80 -25.72 -0.12
N LEU A 12 -14.56 -25.75 1.19
CA LEU A 12 -14.87 -24.65 2.11
C LEU A 12 -13.86 -23.48 1.96
N LEU A 13 -12.60 -23.76 1.56
CA LEU A 13 -11.61 -22.70 1.28
C LEU A 13 -11.89 -21.97 -0.05
N MET A 14 -12.70 -22.54 -0.94
CA MET A 14 -13.07 -21.89 -2.23
C MET A 14 -14.34 -21.05 -2.17
N MET A 15 -15.00 -20.94 -1.03
CA MET A 15 -16.04 -19.94 -0.80
C MET A 15 -15.47 -18.65 -0.20
N LEU A 16 -14.40 -18.11 -0.80
CA LEU A 16 -14.15 -16.68 -0.68
C LEU A 16 -15.26 -16.01 -1.50
N ALA A 17 -16.22 -15.42 -0.81
CA ALA A 17 -17.25 -14.62 -1.47
C ALA A 17 -16.50 -13.55 -2.29
N ALA A 18 -16.60 -13.63 -3.62
CA ALA A 18 -16.10 -12.57 -4.48
C ALA A 18 -16.80 -11.28 -4.04
N VAL A 19 -16.04 -10.34 -3.51
CA VAL A 19 -16.57 -9.01 -3.20
C VAL A 19 -16.81 -8.34 -4.55
N PRO A 20 -18.04 -7.94 -4.89
CA PRO A 20 -18.31 -7.28 -6.17
C PRO A 20 -17.43 -6.03 -6.26
N GLY A 21 -16.63 -5.93 -7.34
CA GLY A 21 -15.73 -4.77 -7.56
C GLY A 21 -14.27 -5.03 -7.22
N LEU A 22 -13.91 -6.14 -6.55
CA LEU A 22 -12.52 -6.59 -6.46
C LEU A 22 -12.17 -7.47 -7.67
N GLY A 23 -11.05 -7.16 -8.31
CA GLY A 23 -10.45 -7.92 -9.39
C GLY A 23 -9.56 -9.06 -8.88
N GLU A 24 -8.36 -9.15 -9.41
CA GLU A 24 -7.37 -10.15 -9.04
C GLU A 24 -6.58 -9.72 -7.80
N THR A 25 -5.83 -10.66 -7.21
CA THR A 25 -4.83 -10.35 -6.18
C THR A 25 -3.47 -10.25 -6.86
N ILE A 26 -2.80 -9.11 -6.70
CA ILE A 26 -1.45 -8.84 -7.20
C ILE A 26 -0.45 -9.15 -6.08
N ALA A 27 0.45 -10.10 -6.28
CA ALA A 27 1.56 -10.34 -5.37
C ALA A 27 2.75 -9.45 -5.77
N VAL A 28 3.26 -8.64 -4.84
CA VAL A 28 4.44 -7.78 -5.01
C VAL A 28 5.55 -8.28 -4.10
N TYR A 29 6.66 -8.72 -4.68
CA TYR A 29 7.80 -9.24 -3.93
C TYR A 29 8.72 -8.09 -3.52
N ALA A 30 8.86 -7.85 -2.21
CA ALA A 30 9.67 -6.75 -1.68
C ALA A 30 11.15 -6.84 -2.08
N SER A 31 11.68 -8.06 -2.30
CA SER A 31 13.05 -8.28 -2.80
C SER A 31 13.29 -7.71 -4.20
N GLU A 32 12.25 -7.60 -5.02
CA GLU A 32 12.33 -7.05 -6.37
C GLU A 32 12.18 -5.53 -6.39
N HIS A 33 11.62 -4.95 -5.32
CA HIS A 33 11.31 -3.51 -5.18
C HIS A 33 11.87 -2.95 -3.87
N PRO A 34 13.21 -2.91 -3.69
CA PRO A 34 13.81 -2.46 -2.43
C PRO A 34 13.53 -0.97 -2.18
N VAL A 35 13.06 -0.65 -0.98
CA VAL A 35 12.73 0.71 -0.56
C VAL A 35 13.55 1.13 0.67
N SER A 36 13.73 2.44 0.83
CA SER A 36 14.34 3.06 2.01
C SER A 36 13.46 4.20 2.52
N GLU A 37 13.52 4.51 3.80
CA GLU A 37 12.67 5.51 4.45
C GLU A 37 12.76 6.89 3.77
N ASP A 38 13.94 7.31 3.34
CA ASP A 38 14.18 8.60 2.67
C ASP A 38 13.95 8.55 1.14
N GLY A 39 13.51 7.40 0.59
CA GLY A 39 13.30 7.20 -0.83
C GLY A 39 12.07 7.95 -1.37
N TRP A 40 12.08 8.17 -2.67
CA TRP A 40 10.95 8.73 -3.44
C TRP A 40 10.51 7.71 -4.47
N TYR A 41 9.24 7.37 -4.46
CA TYR A 41 8.67 6.27 -5.24
C TYR A 41 7.36 6.70 -5.88
N ASP A 42 7.08 6.21 -7.10
CA ASP A 42 5.87 6.53 -7.86
C ASP A 42 5.27 5.34 -8.61
N THR A 43 5.96 4.19 -8.64
CA THR A 43 5.38 2.95 -9.16
C THR A 43 4.45 2.30 -8.13
N MET A 44 3.49 1.51 -8.60
CA MET A 44 2.54 0.81 -7.73
C MET A 44 3.28 -0.13 -6.76
N GLU A 45 4.24 -0.88 -7.27
CA GLU A 45 4.98 -1.88 -6.51
C GLU A 45 5.81 -1.24 -5.39
N GLU A 46 6.63 -0.24 -5.73
CA GLU A 46 7.48 0.44 -4.74
C GLU A 46 6.65 1.18 -3.67
N VAL A 47 5.56 1.84 -4.08
CA VAL A 47 4.68 2.54 -3.14
C VAL A 47 3.97 1.55 -2.22
N CYS A 48 3.52 0.39 -2.71
CA CYS A 48 2.91 -0.64 -1.88
C CYS A 48 3.92 -1.26 -0.90
N VAL A 49 5.15 -1.58 -1.37
CA VAL A 49 6.23 -2.07 -0.48
C VAL A 49 6.59 -1.03 0.58
N TYR A 50 6.66 0.26 0.22
CA TYR A 50 6.95 1.33 1.17
C TYR A 50 5.83 1.48 2.22
N LEU A 51 4.56 1.46 1.79
CA LEU A 51 3.41 1.53 2.70
C LEU A 51 3.37 0.36 3.67
N ASP A 52 3.68 -0.85 3.20
CA ASP A 52 3.72 -2.05 4.05
C ASP A 52 4.88 -2.00 5.05
N ALA A 53 6.06 -1.52 4.62
CA ALA A 53 7.25 -1.40 5.46
C ALA A 53 7.14 -0.30 6.53
N TYR A 54 6.64 0.89 6.15
CA TYR A 54 6.72 2.09 7.00
C TYR A 54 5.37 2.61 7.49
N GLY A 55 4.24 2.10 6.99
CA GLY A 55 2.90 2.51 7.39
C GLY A 55 2.51 3.94 6.98
N ALA A 56 3.29 4.58 6.13
CA ALA A 56 3.10 5.97 5.67
C ALA A 56 3.48 6.11 4.20
N LEU A 57 3.04 7.18 3.53
CA LEU A 57 3.46 7.49 2.17
C LEU A 57 4.90 8.01 2.14
N PRO A 58 5.66 7.71 1.04
CA PRO A 58 6.97 8.32 0.79
C PRO A 58 6.92 9.85 0.80
N GLY A 59 8.06 10.47 1.11
CA GLY A 59 8.17 11.92 1.25
C GLY A 59 7.88 12.75 -0.01
N ASN A 60 7.74 12.13 -1.18
CA ASN A 60 7.34 12.80 -2.42
C ASN A 60 5.81 13.00 -2.55
N PHE A 61 4.99 12.46 -1.67
CA PHE A 61 3.54 12.70 -1.70
C PHE A 61 3.15 13.91 -0.87
N ILE A 62 2.18 14.68 -1.39
CA ILE A 62 1.52 15.80 -0.71
C ILE A 62 0.02 15.75 -0.94
N THR A 63 -0.76 16.20 0.04
CA THR A 63 -2.22 16.26 -0.09
C THR A 63 -2.66 17.31 -1.11
N LYS A 64 -3.89 17.16 -1.63
CA LYS A 64 -4.51 18.16 -2.52
C LYS A 64 -4.54 19.56 -1.88
N ASN A 65 -4.73 19.63 -0.56
CA ASN A 65 -4.75 20.91 0.16
C ASN A 65 -3.35 21.53 0.25
N GLU A 66 -2.31 20.74 0.46
CA GLU A 66 -0.93 21.23 0.44
C GLU A 66 -0.53 21.72 -0.94
N ALA A 67 -0.82 20.94 -1.98
CA ALA A 67 -0.54 21.30 -3.36
C ALA A 67 -1.24 22.63 -3.74
N LYS A 68 -2.51 22.81 -3.38
CA LYS A 68 -3.25 24.07 -3.61
C LYS A 68 -2.63 25.26 -2.89
N ARG A 69 -2.13 25.09 -1.66
CA ARG A 69 -1.41 26.17 -0.94
C ARG A 69 -0.12 26.60 -1.65
N LEU A 70 0.52 25.66 -2.39
CA LEU A 70 1.68 25.96 -3.23
C LEU A 70 1.33 26.56 -4.58
N GLY A 71 0.05 26.68 -4.93
CA GLY A 71 -0.41 27.25 -6.20
C GLY A 71 -0.81 26.23 -7.26
N TRP A 72 -0.97 24.94 -6.89
CA TRP A 72 -1.46 23.94 -7.82
C TRP A 72 -2.91 24.18 -8.21
N VAL A 73 -3.16 24.17 -9.52
CA VAL A 73 -4.49 24.21 -10.14
C VAL A 73 -4.65 22.98 -11.01
N SER A 74 -5.52 22.05 -10.60
CA SER A 74 -5.68 20.75 -11.25
C SER A 74 -5.96 20.85 -12.76
N SER A 75 -6.79 21.80 -13.17
CA SER A 75 -7.14 22.04 -14.58
C SER A 75 -6.00 22.62 -15.43
N GLN A 76 -4.87 22.96 -14.82
CA GLN A 76 -3.69 23.48 -15.52
C GLN A 76 -2.55 22.44 -15.60
N GLY A 77 -2.64 21.32 -14.87
CA GLY A 77 -1.58 20.32 -14.82
C GLY A 77 -0.24 20.88 -14.32
N ASN A 78 -0.28 21.89 -13.43
CA ASN A 78 0.91 22.67 -13.05
C ASN A 78 1.59 22.19 -11.76
N LEU A 79 1.36 20.95 -11.31
CA LEU A 79 1.90 20.49 -10.02
C LEU A 79 3.42 20.60 -9.96
N TRP A 80 4.14 20.14 -10.98
CA TRP A 80 5.59 20.20 -10.98
C TRP A 80 6.18 21.60 -11.24
N GLN A 81 5.35 22.56 -11.61
CA GLN A 81 5.77 23.97 -11.67
C GLN A 81 5.85 24.59 -10.27
N VAL A 82 4.98 24.12 -9.34
CA VAL A 82 4.88 24.66 -7.97
C VAL A 82 5.44 23.71 -6.90
N ALA A 83 5.54 22.42 -7.21
CA ALA A 83 6.04 21.37 -6.32
C ALA A 83 6.76 20.28 -7.14
N LYS A 84 7.94 20.58 -7.65
CA LYS A 84 8.71 19.68 -8.54
C LYS A 84 8.97 18.33 -7.87
N GLY A 85 8.70 17.24 -8.61
CA GLY A 85 8.90 15.86 -8.16
C GLY A 85 7.87 15.37 -7.16
N LYS A 86 6.87 16.18 -6.76
CA LYS A 86 5.80 15.74 -5.88
C LYS A 86 4.65 15.11 -6.65
N SER A 87 3.98 14.15 -5.99
CA SER A 87 2.73 13.51 -6.42
C SER A 87 1.61 13.81 -5.43
N ILE A 88 0.36 13.70 -5.86
CA ILE A 88 -0.80 13.88 -4.96
C ILE A 88 -1.06 12.58 -4.20
N GLY A 89 -1.12 12.66 -2.87
CA GLY A 89 -1.46 11.53 -2.01
C GLY A 89 -1.68 11.95 -0.56
N GLY A 90 -2.29 11.06 0.23
CA GLY A 90 -2.61 11.31 1.64
C GLY A 90 -4.01 11.88 1.87
N ASP A 91 -4.82 12.08 0.84
CA ASP A 91 -6.21 12.48 0.98
C ASP A 91 -7.09 11.25 1.30
N ARG A 92 -8.16 11.48 2.08
CA ARG A 92 -9.11 10.43 2.43
C ARG A 92 -9.87 9.94 1.18
N PHE A 93 -9.92 8.62 1.01
CA PHE A 93 -10.81 7.95 0.05
C PHE A 93 -12.11 7.52 0.74
N GLY A 94 -13.25 7.88 0.15
CA GLY A 94 -14.56 7.74 0.81
C GLY A 94 -15.20 6.36 0.71
N ASN A 95 -14.79 5.51 -0.26
CA ASN A 95 -15.41 4.20 -0.56
C ASN A 95 -16.95 4.27 -0.66
N TYR A 96 -17.49 5.33 -1.28
CA TYR A 96 -18.95 5.58 -1.31
C TYR A 96 -19.72 4.54 -2.12
N GLU A 97 -19.08 3.93 -3.10
CA GLU A 97 -19.61 2.85 -3.92
C GLU A 97 -19.56 1.49 -3.19
N GLY A 98 -18.88 1.40 -2.04
CA GLY A 98 -18.76 0.18 -1.26
C GLY A 98 -17.99 -0.95 -1.95
N LEU A 99 -17.09 -0.62 -2.89
CA LEU A 99 -16.33 -1.62 -3.65
C LEU A 99 -15.18 -2.23 -2.83
N LEU A 100 -14.69 -1.52 -1.81
CA LEU A 100 -13.64 -2.01 -0.92
C LEU A 100 -14.24 -2.55 0.38
N PRO A 101 -13.60 -3.55 1.03
CA PRO A 101 -14.09 -4.17 2.26
C PRO A 101 -14.28 -3.16 3.39
N GLU A 102 -15.42 -3.15 4.04
CA GLU A 102 -15.72 -2.29 5.19
C GLU A 102 -15.45 -3.02 6.51
N ALA A 103 -14.94 -2.28 7.51
CA ALA A 103 -14.80 -2.74 8.88
C ALA A 103 -14.94 -1.56 9.85
N GLN A 104 -15.29 -1.87 11.11
CA GLN A 104 -15.40 -0.85 12.15
C GLN A 104 -14.05 -0.13 12.36
N GLY A 105 -14.03 1.17 12.16
CA GLY A 105 -12.83 1.99 12.33
C GLY A 105 -11.88 2.03 11.12
N ARG A 106 -12.16 1.25 10.06
CA ARG A 106 -11.37 1.30 8.84
C ARG A 106 -11.55 2.63 8.12
N ARG A 107 -10.45 3.18 7.68
CA ARG A 107 -10.37 4.40 6.87
C ARG A 107 -9.43 4.15 5.72
N TYR A 108 -9.80 4.64 4.57
CA TYR A 108 -9.01 4.56 3.35
C TYR A 108 -8.40 5.90 3.00
N THR A 109 -7.18 5.84 2.47
CA THR A 109 -6.40 6.96 1.95
C THR A 109 -5.98 6.64 0.53
N GLU A 110 -5.88 7.65 -0.33
CA GLU A 110 -5.50 7.49 -1.72
C GLU A 110 -4.16 8.17 -2.05
N CYS A 111 -3.45 7.65 -3.05
CA CYS A 111 -2.33 8.34 -3.70
C CYS A 111 -2.27 8.04 -5.19
N ASP A 112 -1.74 9.00 -5.96
CA ASP A 112 -1.50 8.87 -7.39
C ASP A 112 -0.31 7.95 -7.66
N ILE A 113 -0.40 7.18 -8.74
CA ILE A 113 0.67 6.31 -9.23
C ILE A 113 1.07 6.76 -10.62
N GLY A 114 2.37 6.61 -10.96
CA GLY A 114 2.91 6.90 -12.29
C GLY A 114 2.81 8.38 -12.70
N PHE A 115 2.84 9.32 -11.75
CA PHE A 115 2.75 10.74 -12.07
C PHE A 115 4.11 11.29 -12.54
N ASP A 116 4.20 11.65 -13.81
CA ASP A 116 5.39 12.17 -14.49
C ASP A 116 5.38 13.69 -14.75
N GLY A 117 4.41 14.40 -14.14
CA GLY A 117 4.14 15.82 -14.37
C GLY A 117 2.93 16.05 -15.29
N GLY A 118 2.45 17.26 -15.35
CA GLY A 118 1.28 17.60 -16.15
C GLY A 118 -0.05 17.24 -15.46
N TYR A 119 -0.95 16.62 -16.22
CA TYR A 119 -2.26 16.21 -15.71
C TYR A 119 -2.16 14.87 -14.96
N ARG A 120 -2.94 14.73 -13.90
CA ARG A 120 -3.01 13.47 -13.14
C ARG A 120 -3.59 12.35 -14.02
N GLY A 121 -2.96 11.19 -14.01
CA GLY A 121 -3.47 9.97 -14.61
C GLY A 121 -4.67 9.37 -13.85
N SER A 122 -5.08 8.16 -14.22
CA SER A 122 -6.16 7.40 -13.59
C SER A 122 -5.69 6.43 -12.50
N GLU A 123 -4.41 6.08 -12.48
CA GLU A 123 -3.86 5.07 -11.58
C GLU A 123 -3.75 5.57 -10.14
N ARG A 124 -4.21 4.73 -9.19
CA ARG A 124 -4.17 5.02 -7.76
C ARG A 124 -3.81 3.78 -6.95
N VAL A 125 -3.13 4.00 -5.85
CA VAL A 125 -3.12 3.07 -4.73
C VAL A 125 -4.04 3.62 -3.65
N ILE A 126 -4.90 2.74 -3.13
CA ILE A 126 -5.78 2.99 -1.99
C ILE A 126 -5.31 2.11 -0.85
N PHE A 127 -5.05 2.68 0.31
CA PHE A 127 -4.58 1.91 1.46
C PHE A 127 -5.40 2.21 2.69
N SER A 128 -5.54 1.20 3.56
CA SER A 128 -6.31 1.33 4.80
C SER A 128 -5.39 1.53 6.01
N ASN A 129 -5.96 2.08 7.08
CA ASN A 129 -5.26 2.23 8.36
C ASN A 129 -5.03 0.90 9.10
N ASP A 130 -5.52 -0.22 8.57
CA ASP A 130 -5.36 -1.58 9.09
C ASP A 130 -4.64 -2.51 8.10
N GLY A 131 -3.89 -1.94 7.12
CA GLY A 131 -2.90 -2.64 6.31
C GLY A 131 -3.39 -3.21 4.99
N LEU A 132 -4.62 -2.94 4.54
CA LEU A 132 -5.06 -3.36 3.21
C LEU A 132 -4.54 -2.40 2.13
N LEU A 133 -4.12 -2.97 1.01
CA LEU A 133 -3.63 -2.24 -0.16
C LEU A 133 -4.47 -2.64 -1.38
N PHE A 134 -4.89 -1.65 -2.17
CA PHE A 134 -5.65 -1.83 -3.41
C PHE A 134 -5.09 -0.95 -4.51
N TYR A 135 -5.09 -1.46 -5.73
CA TYR A 135 -4.68 -0.73 -6.92
C TYR A 135 -5.84 -0.59 -7.88
N THR A 136 -5.96 0.56 -8.53
CA THR A 136 -6.91 0.82 -9.60
C THR A 136 -6.20 1.51 -10.77
N GLN A 137 -6.49 1.05 -11.99
CA GLN A 137 -5.98 1.65 -13.24
C GLN A 137 -7.02 2.52 -13.93
N ASP A 138 -8.29 2.39 -13.57
CA ASP A 138 -9.45 2.92 -14.27
C ASP A 138 -10.22 3.98 -13.48
N HIS A 139 -9.51 4.70 -12.59
CA HIS A 139 -10.06 5.79 -11.79
C HIS A 139 -11.23 5.33 -10.91
N TYR A 140 -10.98 4.26 -10.13
CA TYR A 140 -11.85 3.68 -9.10
C TYR A 140 -13.03 2.83 -9.61
N ALA A 141 -13.09 2.45 -10.91
CA ALA A 141 -14.14 1.57 -11.41
C ALA A 141 -13.94 0.13 -10.96
N THR A 142 -12.66 -0.34 -10.93
CA THR A 142 -12.27 -1.64 -10.40
C THR A 142 -11.06 -1.52 -9.50
N PHE A 143 -10.86 -2.52 -8.63
CA PHE A 143 -9.72 -2.58 -7.71
C PHE A 143 -9.14 -3.99 -7.70
N ASP A 144 -7.81 -4.08 -7.76
CA ASP A 144 -7.06 -5.29 -7.47
C ASP A 144 -6.49 -5.19 -6.05
N GLU A 145 -6.60 -6.26 -5.27
CA GLU A 145 -5.95 -6.31 -3.95
C GLU A 145 -4.44 -6.53 -4.15
N VAL A 146 -3.60 -5.76 -3.45
CA VAL A 146 -2.16 -5.91 -3.50
C VAL A 146 -1.67 -6.57 -2.22
N GLN A 147 -0.89 -7.65 -2.35
CA GLN A 147 -0.24 -8.34 -1.24
C GLN A 147 1.27 -8.22 -1.38
N VAL A 148 1.90 -7.58 -0.40
CA VAL A 148 3.37 -7.50 -0.34
C VAL A 148 3.91 -8.79 0.27
N VAL A 149 4.87 -9.41 -0.43
CA VAL A 149 5.51 -10.65 -0.03
C VAL A 149 6.95 -10.35 0.39
N TRP A 150 7.25 -10.57 1.66
CA TRP A 150 8.61 -10.46 2.21
C TRP A 150 9.27 -11.82 2.22
N ASP A 151 10.52 -11.91 1.77
CA ASP A 151 11.34 -13.10 1.99
C ASP A 151 11.68 -13.21 3.49
N GLU A 152 11.78 -14.43 4.02
CA GLU A 152 12.08 -14.65 5.46
C GLU A 152 13.35 -13.90 5.92
N ALA A 153 14.34 -13.72 5.04
CA ALA A 153 15.56 -12.97 5.31
C ALA A 153 15.33 -11.43 5.45
N GLN A 154 14.28 -10.89 4.83
CA GLN A 154 13.96 -9.46 4.85
C GLN A 154 12.93 -9.10 5.93
N ALA A 155 12.05 -10.03 6.29
CA ALA A 155 11.09 -9.84 7.38
C ALA A 155 11.77 -9.56 8.73
N GLY A 156 13.00 -10.06 8.93
CA GLY A 156 13.82 -9.76 10.10
C GLY A 156 14.44 -8.36 10.12
N ALA A 157 14.69 -7.75 8.97
CA ALA A 157 15.36 -6.44 8.88
C ALA A 157 14.41 -5.26 9.16
N ALA A 158 13.13 -5.40 8.84
CA ALA A 158 12.12 -4.38 9.09
C ALA A 158 11.64 -4.30 10.57
N GLN A 159 12.05 -5.26 11.41
CA GLN A 159 11.71 -5.32 12.84
C GLN A 159 12.90 -5.17 13.78
N ASP A 160 14.12 -4.97 13.28
CA ASP A 160 15.34 -4.90 14.11
C ASP A 160 15.75 -3.43 14.43
N ASP A 161 14.84 -2.69 15.07
CA ASP A 161 15.18 -1.54 15.91
C ASP A 161 15.29 -1.92 17.40
N GLY A 162 15.38 -3.20 17.72
CA GLY A 162 15.49 -3.76 19.08
C GLY A 162 16.70 -4.68 19.20
N LEU A 163 17.54 -4.42 20.21
CA LEU A 163 18.68 -5.19 20.70
C LEU A 163 18.67 -6.66 20.26
N GLY A 164 19.67 -7.06 19.49
CA GLY A 164 19.80 -8.41 18.96
C GLY A 164 19.71 -9.46 20.08
N ILE A 165 19.11 -10.61 19.77
CA ILE A 165 18.93 -11.74 20.71
C ILE A 165 20.26 -12.10 21.39
N ASP A 166 21.39 -11.98 20.69
CA ASP A 166 22.72 -12.23 21.23
C ASP A 166 23.12 -11.22 22.33
N GLU A 167 22.69 -9.98 22.24
CA GLU A 167 22.96 -8.95 23.25
C GLU A 167 22.06 -9.14 24.49
N LEU A 168 20.80 -9.57 24.29
CA LEU A 168 19.91 -9.96 25.39
C LEU A 168 20.42 -11.22 26.12
N LEU A 169 20.94 -12.19 25.39
CA LEU A 169 21.53 -13.40 25.99
C LEU A 169 22.81 -13.06 26.76
N SER A 170 23.64 -12.13 26.28
CA SER A 170 24.86 -11.70 27.01
C SER A 170 24.55 -11.02 28.34
N ILE A 171 23.42 -10.27 28.42
CA ILE A 171 22.97 -9.61 29.67
C ILE A 171 22.41 -10.66 30.65
N LEU A 172 21.71 -11.70 30.14
CA LEU A 172 21.10 -12.74 31.00
C LEU A 172 22.10 -13.74 31.58
N PHE A 173 23.27 -13.92 30.96
CA PHE A 173 24.29 -14.89 31.40
C PHE A 173 25.57 -14.24 31.94
N SER A 174 25.56 -12.95 32.28
CA SER A 174 26.68 -12.21 32.89
C SER A 174 26.67 -12.22 34.42
N TRP A 175 26.17 -13.31 35.06
CA TRP A 175 26.24 -13.56 36.52
C TRP A 175 26.98 -14.84 36.81
#